data_dec029232302a76cbc0ba0cac8d29cb5
#
_entry.id   dec029232302a76cbc0ba0cac8d29cb5
#
_cell.length_a   1.000
_cell.length_b   1.000
_cell.length_c   1.000
_cell.angle_alpha   90.00
_cell.angle_beta   90.00
_cell.angle_gamma   90.00
#
_symmetry.space_group_name_H-M   'P 1'
#
loop_
_entity.id
_entity.type
_entity.pdbx_description
1 polymer ?
#
loop_
_entity_poly.entity_id
_entity_poly.type
_entity_poly.pdbx_seq_one_letter_code
_entity_poly.pdbx_strand_id
1 'polypeptide(L)'
;MRGLTESKTRLSGSLHGDRRRIFVEALLEDVLSSVIRSRVYGTIVVISADENVRNRVRSQGVSFVRQTSVGLNRAIEQTNRLAMHSHARSVTTVLADIPLAEPGDFKEISSLGATTRRIVMAPSLKGGTNVMFTSPPGVVSPSYGRWSYSKHLRQAQVTAVNAYSMSNSRVSFDIDTASDLLELRRRDSDGKTSSGRVLGEFGHLLDDPRIPLSAIS
;
A
#
# COMPACT_ATOMS: atom_id res chain seq x y z
N MET A 1 15.79 3.47 11.53
CA MET A 1 14.79 3.72 10.47
C MET A 1 15.12 2.83 9.29
N ARG A 2 14.15 2.12 8.73
CA ARG A 2 14.37 1.30 7.53
C ARG A 2 14.01 2.14 6.30
N GLY A 3 14.99 2.39 5.42
CA GLY A 3 14.76 3.03 4.13
C GLY A 3 14.14 2.08 3.11
N LEU A 4 13.92 2.55 1.87
CA LEU A 4 13.42 1.72 0.77
C LEU A 4 14.29 0.47 0.53
N THR A 5 15.61 0.61 0.72
CA THR A 5 16.58 -0.49 0.59
C THR A 5 16.38 -1.62 1.59
N GLU A 6 15.79 -1.33 2.76
CA GLU A 6 15.50 -2.32 3.81
C GLU A 6 14.04 -2.80 3.79
N SER A 7 13.19 -2.17 2.96
CA SER A 7 11.81 -2.62 2.78
C SER A 7 11.76 -3.93 1.99
N LYS A 8 10.70 -4.72 2.21
CA LYS A 8 10.49 -5.97 1.48
C LYS A 8 11.67 -6.96 1.60
N THR A 9 12.17 -7.17 2.83
CA THR A 9 13.29 -8.10 3.09
C THR A 9 13.02 -9.53 2.62
N ARG A 10 11.76 -9.96 2.57
CA ARG A 10 11.37 -11.28 2.04
C ARG A 10 11.59 -11.41 0.52
N LEU A 11 11.76 -10.31 -0.19
CA LEU A 11 12.15 -10.30 -1.61
C LEU A 11 13.67 -10.37 -1.80
N SER A 12 14.47 -10.35 -0.72
CA SER A 12 15.95 -10.32 -0.81
C SER A 12 16.55 -11.56 -1.46
N GLY A 13 15.84 -12.69 -1.43
CA GLY A 13 16.24 -13.90 -2.15
C GLY A 13 16.12 -13.82 -3.67
N SER A 14 15.22 -12.96 -4.16
CA SER A 14 14.91 -12.82 -5.60
C SER A 14 15.38 -11.50 -6.19
N LEU A 15 15.40 -10.42 -5.38
CA LEU A 15 15.83 -9.09 -5.80
C LEU A 15 16.83 -8.53 -4.79
N HIS A 16 18.09 -8.29 -5.22
CA HIS A 16 19.15 -7.77 -4.37
C HIS A 16 19.47 -6.31 -4.64
N GLY A 17 19.92 -5.60 -3.62
CA GLY A 17 20.52 -4.26 -3.72
C GLY A 17 19.65 -3.25 -4.49
N ASP A 18 20.24 -2.65 -5.52
CA ASP A 18 19.61 -1.62 -6.33
C ASP A 18 18.36 -2.08 -7.07
N ARG A 19 18.31 -3.35 -7.51
CA ARG A 19 17.14 -3.88 -8.21
C ARG A 19 15.91 -3.90 -7.32
N ARG A 20 16.07 -4.30 -6.06
CA ARG A 20 14.98 -4.25 -5.08
C ARG A 20 14.53 -2.82 -4.83
N ARG A 21 15.47 -1.87 -4.73
CA ARG A 21 15.16 -0.45 -4.58
C ARG A 21 14.35 0.07 -5.78
N ILE A 22 14.82 -0.17 -7.00
CA ILE A 22 14.14 0.22 -8.24
C ILE A 22 12.73 -0.38 -8.30
N PHE A 23 12.57 -1.64 -7.94
CA PHE A 23 11.27 -2.32 -7.93
C PHE A 23 10.32 -1.72 -6.88
N VAL A 24 10.79 -1.45 -5.66
CA VAL A 24 9.97 -0.82 -4.61
C VAL A 24 9.57 0.61 -4.99
N GLU A 25 10.44 1.35 -5.66
CA GLU A 25 10.12 2.67 -6.22
C GLU A 25 9.04 2.56 -7.31
N ALA A 26 9.10 1.54 -8.16
CA ALA A 26 8.09 1.29 -9.18
C ALA A 26 6.73 0.90 -8.59
N LEU A 27 6.70 0.10 -7.51
CA LEU A 27 5.46 -0.18 -6.76
C LEU A 27 4.82 1.10 -6.22
N LEU A 28 5.61 1.98 -5.61
CA LEU A 28 5.11 3.28 -5.14
C LEU A 28 4.53 4.12 -6.28
N GLU A 29 5.20 4.15 -7.43
CA GLU A 29 4.76 4.89 -8.61
C GLU A 29 3.40 4.40 -9.11
N ASP A 30 3.20 3.08 -9.20
CA ASP A 30 1.95 2.49 -9.66
C ASP A 30 0.77 2.88 -8.75
N VAL A 31 0.94 2.70 -7.44
CA VAL A 31 -0.09 3.04 -6.46
C VAL A 31 -0.36 4.53 -6.47
N LEU A 32 0.68 5.36 -6.45
CA LEU A 32 0.55 6.82 -6.40
C LEU A 32 -0.13 7.37 -7.64
N SER A 33 0.24 6.89 -8.83
CA SER A 33 -0.41 7.23 -10.10
C SER A 33 -1.90 6.92 -10.07
N SER A 34 -2.29 5.73 -9.58
CA SER A 34 -3.68 5.32 -9.49
C SER A 34 -4.48 6.17 -8.47
N VAL A 35 -3.87 6.49 -7.32
CA VAL A 35 -4.46 7.38 -6.31
C VAL A 35 -4.68 8.78 -6.87
N ILE A 36 -3.68 9.37 -7.54
CA ILE A 36 -3.77 10.69 -8.16
C ILE A 36 -4.86 10.71 -9.25
N ARG A 37 -4.85 9.72 -10.13
CA ARG A 37 -5.83 9.61 -11.23
C ARG A 37 -7.25 9.33 -10.77
N SER A 38 -7.45 8.85 -9.55
CA SER A 38 -8.78 8.66 -8.97
C SER A 38 -9.52 9.99 -8.77
N ARG A 39 -8.80 11.08 -8.49
CA ARG A 39 -9.32 12.44 -8.27
C ARG A 39 -10.34 12.54 -7.14
N VAL A 40 -10.33 11.62 -6.17
CA VAL A 40 -11.28 11.63 -5.04
C VAL A 40 -10.68 12.24 -3.77
N TYR A 41 -9.38 12.47 -3.74
CA TYR A 41 -8.67 12.99 -2.58
C TYR A 41 -8.28 14.46 -2.77
N GLY A 42 -8.65 15.32 -1.83
CA GLY A 42 -8.26 16.73 -1.83
C GLY A 42 -6.78 16.95 -1.49
N THR A 43 -6.20 16.05 -0.69
CA THR A 43 -4.78 16.05 -0.33
C THR A 43 -4.24 14.64 -0.36
N ILE A 44 -3.08 14.46 -0.98
CA ILE A 44 -2.35 13.20 -1.02
C ILE A 44 -1.03 13.38 -0.28
N VAL A 45 -0.75 12.48 0.65
CA VAL A 45 0.44 12.52 1.50
C VAL A 45 1.17 11.19 1.41
N VAL A 46 2.45 11.23 1.10
CA VAL A 46 3.34 10.07 1.25
C VAL A 46 4.14 10.22 2.55
N ILE A 47 4.03 9.25 3.45
CA ILE A 47 4.83 9.19 4.67
C ILE A 47 5.93 8.13 4.51
N SER A 48 7.17 8.53 4.69
CA SER A 48 8.32 7.65 4.56
C SER A 48 9.46 8.07 5.48
N ALA A 49 10.29 7.12 5.88
CA ALA A 49 11.56 7.37 6.54
C ALA A 49 12.67 7.71 5.53
N ASP A 50 12.45 7.42 4.25
CA ASP A 50 13.42 7.60 3.17
C ASP A 50 13.22 8.96 2.48
N GLU A 51 14.21 9.84 2.64
CA GLU A 51 14.19 11.18 2.05
C GLU A 51 14.28 11.16 0.51
N ASN A 52 14.82 10.09 -0.10
CA ASN A 52 14.90 9.98 -1.55
C ASN A 52 13.51 9.94 -2.21
N VAL A 53 12.49 9.50 -1.46
CA VAL A 53 11.09 9.51 -1.89
C VAL A 53 10.55 10.95 -2.04
N ARG A 54 11.07 11.90 -1.23
CA ARG A 54 10.55 13.27 -1.16
C ARG A 54 10.52 13.97 -2.53
N ASN A 55 11.65 13.98 -3.23
CA ASN A 55 11.76 14.69 -4.50
C ASN A 55 10.86 14.08 -5.58
N ARG A 56 10.77 12.75 -5.59
CA ARG A 56 9.92 12.00 -6.51
C ARG A 56 8.44 12.33 -6.33
N VAL A 57 7.94 12.34 -5.11
CA VAL A 57 6.51 12.59 -4.86
C VAL A 57 6.13 14.06 -5.02
N ARG A 58 7.03 14.98 -4.67
CA ARG A 58 6.80 16.43 -4.83
C ARG A 58 6.64 16.85 -6.29
N SER A 59 7.38 16.24 -7.20
CA SER A 59 7.23 16.51 -8.64
C SER A 59 5.85 16.14 -9.18
N GLN A 60 5.08 15.32 -8.46
CA GLN A 60 3.73 14.91 -8.82
C GLN A 60 2.65 15.71 -8.04
N GLY A 61 3.02 16.78 -7.34
CA GLY A 61 2.08 17.59 -6.55
C GLY A 61 1.64 16.93 -5.24
N VAL A 62 2.39 15.93 -4.76
CA VAL A 62 2.08 15.15 -3.55
C VAL A 62 2.90 15.65 -2.38
N SER A 63 2.27 15.77 -1.21
CA SER A 63 2.94 16.15 0.02
C SER A 63 3.78 15.01 0.57
N PHE A 64 4.97 15.34 1.07
CA PHE A 64 5.84 14.39 1.76
C PHE A 64 5.88 14.69 3.25
N VAL A 65 5.68 13.67 4.06
CA VAL A 65 5.82 13.72 5.52
C VAL A 65 6.91 12.74 5.93
N ARG A 66 7.93 13.26 6.62
CA ARG A 66 8.96 12.40 7.20
C ARG A 66 8.40 11.60 8.34
N GLN A 67 8.56 10.28 8.29
CA GLN A 67 8.21 9.40 9.39
C GLN A 67 9.12 9.64 10.59
N THR A 68 8.55 9.93 11.75
CA THR A 68 9.30 10.26 12.98
C THR A 68 9.56 9.07 13.89
N SER A 69 8.80 7.99 13.74
CA SER A 69 8.90 6.79 14.57
C SER A 69 8.93 5.53 13.72
N VAL A 70 9.61 4.49 14.17
CA VAL A 70 9.72 3.22 13.45
C VAL A 70 8.39 2.46 13.47
N GLY A 71 8.02 1.89 12.32
CA GLY A 71 6.89 0.99 12.15
C GLY A 71 5.68 1.61 11.48
N LEU A 72 4.95 0.78 10.74
CA LEU A 72 3.80 1.18 9.93
C LEU A 72 2.67 1.80 10.78
N ASN A 73 2.32 1.17 11.91
CA ASN A 73 1.27 1.69 12.78
C ASN A 73 1.57 3.10 13.29
N ARG A 74 2.83 3.37 13.67
CA ARG A 74 3.28 4.70 14.10
C ARG A 74 3.24 5.73 12.98
N ALA A 75 3.58 5.33 11.75
CA ALA A 75 3.46 6.19 10.58
C ALA A 75 2.01 6.60 10.35
N ILE A 76 1.08 5.64 10.41
CA ILE A 76 -0.34 5.90 10.21
C ILE A 76 -0.93 6.73 11.37
N GLU A 77 -0.55 6.49 12.61
CA GLU A 77 -0.92 7.35 13.74
C GLU A 77 -0.46 8.80 13.54
N GLN A 78 0.78 8.99 13.04
CA GLN A 78 1.31 10.32 12.71
C GLN A 78 0.45 10.99 11.64
N THR A 79 0.08 10.27 10.58
CA THR A 79 -0.76 10.79 9.50
C THR A 79 -2.18 11.12 9.99
N ASN A 80 -2.78 10.26 10.82
CA ASN A 80 -4.10 10.51 11.40
C ASN A 80 -4.11 11.78 12.27
N ARG A 81 -3.05 12.00 13.08
CA ARG A 81 -2.91 13.24 13.85
C ARG A 81 -2.83 14.47 12.95
N LEU A 82 -2.03 14.42 11.88
CA LEU A 82 -1.94 15.52 10.91
C LEU A 82 -3.29 15.80 10.25
N ALA A 83 -4.01 14.76 9.83
CA ALA A 83 -5.32 14.90 9.24
C ALA A 83 -6.34 15.54 10.20
N MET A 84 -6.34 15.13 11.48
CA MET A 84 -7.20 15.75 12.51
C MET A 84 -6.86 17.23 12.72
N HIS A 85 -5.58 17.59 12.80
CA HIS A 85 -5.16 19.01 12.92
C HIS A 85 -5.55 19.84 11.69
N SER A 86 -5.58 19.22 10.51
CA SER A 86 -6.01 19.89 9.27
C SER A 86 -7.54 19.84 9.06
N HIS A 87 -8.31 19.44 10.07
CA HIS A 87 -9.76 19.30 10.01
C HIS A 87 -10.26 18.42 8.86
N ALA A 88 -9.47 17.41 8.44
CA ALA A 88 -9.90 16.45 7.44
C ALA A 88 -11.08 15.62 7.94
N ARG A 89 -12.10 15.46 7.12
CA ARG A 89 -13.29 14.65 7.46
C ARG A 89 -13.01 13.15 7.44
N SER A 90 -12.05 12.74 6.64
CA SER A 90 -11.70 11.32 6.45
C SER A 90 -10.26 11.16 6.01
N VAL A 91 -9.72 9.97 6.19
CA VAL A 91 -8.40 9.55 5.69
C VAL A 91 -8.53 8.20 5.01
N THR A 92 -7.90 8.05 3.86
CA THR A 92 -7.65 6.74 3.24
C THR A 92 -6.17 6.40 3.36
N THR A 93 -5.86 5.36 4.08
CA THR A 93 -4.52 4.76 4.14
C THR A 93 -4.40 3.73 3.04
N VAL A 94 -3.39 3.86 2.18
CA VAL A 94 -3.09 2.92 1.09
C VAL A 94 -1.67 2.40 1.27
N LEU A 95 -1.49 1.09 1.26
CA LEU A 95 -0.16 0.48 1.24
C LEU A 95 0.44 0.59 -0.18
N ALA A 96 1.74 0.83 -0.25
CA ALA A 96 2.44 1.10 -1.52
C ALA A 96 2.88 -0.17 -2.27
N ASP A 97 2.27 -1.31 -1.98
CA ASP A 97 2.64 -2.62 -2.53
C ASP A 97 1.50 -3.36 -3.24
N ILE A 98 0.49 -2.61 -3.68
CA ILE A 98 -0.67 -3.10 -4.44
C ILE A 98 -0.65 -2.53 -5.88
N PRO A 99 0.31 -2.93 -6.71
CA PRO A 99 0.59 -2.27 -8.00
C PRO A 99 -0.55 -2.36 -9.02
N LEU A 100 -1.46 -3.32 -8.85
CA LEU A 100 -2.56 -3.53 -9.76
C LEU A 100 -3.81 -2.70 -9.40
N ALA A 101 -3.78 -1.93 -8.30
CA ALA A 101 -4.89 -1.07 -7.93
C ALA A 101 -5.15 0.01 -8.99
N GLU A 102 -6.41 0.20 -9.34
CA GLU A 102 -6.84 1.15 -10.37
C GLU A 102 -7.57 2.36 -9.77
N PRO A 103 -7.66 3.49 -10.48
CA PRO A 103 -8.38 4.67 -10.00
C PRO A 103 -9.84 4.40 -9.61
N GLY A 104 -10.49 3.43 -10.28
CA GLY A 104 -11.87 3.01 -9.98
C GLY A 104 -12.02 2.41 -8.58
N ASP A 105 -11.00 1.68 -8.11
CA ASP A 105 -11.01 1.05 -6.80
C ASP A 105 -11.06 2.10 -5.68
N PHE A 106 -10.30 3.18 -5.81
CA PHE A 106 -10.28 4.28 -4.85
C PHE A 106 -11.58 5.11 -4.88
N LYS A 107 -12.21 5.25 -6.06
CA LYS A 107 -13.55 5.87 -6.18
C LYS A 107 -14.59 5.06 -5.43
N GLU A 108 -14.59 3.74 -5.59
CA GLU A 108 -15.51 2.84 -4.92
C GLU A 108 -15.34 2.91 -3.39
N ILE A 109 -14.09 2.78 -2.89
CA ILE A 109 -13.79 2.90 -1.45
C ILE A 109 -14.27 4.24 -0.91
N SER A 110 -14.03 5.33 -1.62
CA SER A 110 -14.45 6.67 -1.20
C SER A 110 -15.98 6.82 -1.19
N SER A 111 -16.68 6.25 -2.17
CA SER A 111 -18.15 6.30 -2.26
C SER A 111 -18.81 5.52 -1.11
N LEU A 112 -18.31 4.34 -0.79
CA LEU A 112 -18.73 3.56 0.38
C LEU A 112 -18.46 4.29 1.69
N GLY A 113 -17.46 5.19 1.71
CA GLY A 113 -17.09 6.04 2.83
C GLY A 113 -17.90 7.32 3.00
N ALA A 114 -18.88 7.63 2.15
CA ALA A 114 -19.50 8.96 2.03
C ALA A 114 -20.42 9.41 3.19
N THR A 115 -20.74 8.56 4.17
CA THR A 115 -21.58 8.93 5.32
C THR A 115 -20.80 8.83 6.63
N THR A 116 -21.46 9.21 7.75
CA THR A 116 -20.88 9.36 9.09
C THR A 116 -20.17 8.11 9.63
N ARG A 117 -19.30 8.29 10.58
CA ARG A 117 -18.58 7.34 11.46
C ARG A 117 -18.48 5.89 10.94
N ARG A 118 -17.50 5.64 10.09
CA ARG A 118 -17.31 4.33 9.44
C ARG A 118 -15.86 4.04 9.06
N ILE A 119 -15.61 2.79 8.77
CA ILE A 119 -14.43 2.33 8.04
C ILE A 119 -14.83 1.56 6.79
N VAL A 120 -14.03 1.69 5.74
CA VAL A 120 -14.08 0.82 4.54
C VAL A 120 -12.71 0.20 4.38
N MET A 121 -12.64 -1.11 4.29
CA MET A 121 -11.38 -1.84 4.22
C MET A 121 -11.28 -2.67 2.96
N ALA A 122 -10.12 -2.68 2.33
CA ALA A 122 -9.74 -3.68 1.34
C ALA A 122 -8.76 -4.67 1.99
N PRO A 123 -9.18 -5.93 2.21
CA PRO A 123 -8.32 -6.95 2.78
C PRO A 123 -7.24 -7.39 1.79
N SER A 124 -6.07 -7.79 2.30
CA SER A 124 -5.09 -8.55 1.55
C SER A 124 -5.51 -10.03 1.49
N LEU A 125 -5.08 -10.75 0.45
CA LEU A 125 -5.28 -12.19 0.32
C LEU A 125 -4.71 -12.99 1.51
N LYS A 126 -3.74 -12.42 2.23
CA LYS A 126 -3.05 -13.00 3.38
C LYS A 126 -3.64 -12.57 4.73
N GLY A 127 -4.85 -11.97 4.74
CA GLY A 127 -5.53 -11.51 5.96
C GLY A 127 -5.04 -10.18 6.51
N GLY A 128 -4.22 -9.44 5.75
CA GLY A 128 -3.81 -8.07 6.02
C GLY A 128 -4.89 -7.05 5.64
N THR A 129 -4.54 -5.76 5.70
CA THR A 129 -5.36 -4.64 5.24
C THR A 129 -4.53 -3.80 4.28
N ASN A 130 -4.89 -3.78 3.02
CA ASN A 130 -4.14 -3.06 1.97
C ASN A 130 -4.61 -1.61 1.83
N VAL A 131 -5.92 -1.38 1.95
CA VAL A 131 -6.51 -0.04 1.97
C VAL A 131 -7.46 0.07 3.13
N MET A 132 -7.45 1.21 3.82
CA MET A 132 -8.41 1.51 4.89
C MET A 132 -8.82 2.98 4.83
N PHE A 133 -10.09 3.21 4.51
CA PHE A 133 -10.75 4.50 4.68
C PHE A 133 -11.30 4.59 6.10
N THR A 134 -11.13 5.74 6.74
CA THR A 134 -11.68 6.04 8.07
C THR A 134 -12.39 7.40 8.07
N SER A 135 -13.57 7.47 8.64
CA SER A 135 -14.32 8.70 8.87
C SER A 135 -14.95 8.67 10.29
N PRO A 136 -14.56 9.58 11.19
CA PRO A 136 -13.44 10.53 11.09
C PRO A 136 -12.06 9.87 11.11
N PRO A 137 -10.96 10.62 10.85
CA PRO A 137 -9.60 10.11 11.00
C PRO A 137 -9.37 9.53 12.40
N GLY A 138 -8.73 8.36 12.47
CA GLY A 138 -8.40 7.72 13.75
C GLY A 138 -9.60 7.10 14.48
N VAL A 139 -10.76 6.94 13.84
CA VAL A 139 -11.96 6.32 14.44
C VAL A 139 -11.72 4.88 14.92
N VAL A 140 -10.74 4.21 14.33
CA VAL A 140 -10.11 2.98 14.81
C VAL A 140 -8.61 3.15 14.87
N SER A 141 -7.95 2.51 15.82
CA SER A 141 -6.50 2.58 15.96
C SER A 141 -5.81 1.71 14.91
N PRO A 142 -4.70 2.15 14.31
CA PRO A 142 -3.92 1.31 13.39
C PRO A 142 -3.44 0.03 14.08
N SER A 143 -3.74 -1.11 13.48
CA SER A 143 -3.36 -2.44 13.97
C SER A 143 -2.82 -3.32 12.83
N TYR A 144 -2.05 -2.69 11.93
CA TYR A 144 -1.44 -3.35 10.77
C TYR A 144 -0.45 -4.43 11.19
N GLY A 145 -0.21 -5.38 10.29
CA GLY A 145 0.56 -6.59 10.49
C GLY A 145 -0.33 -7.82 10.37
N ARG A 146 0.15 -8.95 10.88
CA ARG A 146 -0.55 -10.24 10.75
C ARG A 146 -2.00 -10.13 11.24
N TRP A 147 -2.94 -10.58 10.40
CA TRP A 147 -4.40 -10.59 10.68
C TRP A 147 -4.98 -9.18 10.93
N SER A 148 -4.40 -8.15 10.32
CA SER A 148 -4.82 -6.76 10.58
C SER A 148 -6.27 -6.50 10.17
N TYR A 149 -6.77 -7.14 9.11
CA TYR A 149 -8.18 -7.03 8.72
C TYR A 149 -9.13 -7.41 9.86
N SER A 150 -8.93 -8.61 10.44
CA SER A 150 -9.76 -9.07 11.56
C SER A 150 -9.62 -8.20 12.81
N LYS A 151 -8.41 -7.66 13.07
CA LYS A 151 -8.18 -6.74 14.20
C LYS A 151 -8.95 -5.43 14.03
N HIS A 152 -8.89 -4.83 12.84
CA HIS A 152 -9.63 -3.59 12.55
C HIS A 152 -11.14 -3.82 12.58
N LEU A 153 -11.62 -4.96 12.03
CA LEU A 153 -13.04 -5.32 12.10
C LEU A 153 -13.51 -5.45 13.53
N ARG A 154 -12.76 -6.16 14.39
CA ARG A 154 -13.07 -6.28 15.81
C ARG A 154 -13.09 -4.94 16.53
N GLN A 155 -12.15 -4.04 16.25
CA GLN A 155 -12.17 -2.69 16.83
C GLN A 155 -13.43 -1.93 16.42
N ALA A 156 -13.81 -1.98 15.13
CA ALA A 156 -15.02 -1.33 14.64
C ALA A 156 -16.27 -1.85 15.38
N GLN A 157 -16.37 -3.17 15.58
CA GLN A 157 -17.47 -3.79 16.34
C GLN A 157 -17.52 -3.28 17.78
N VAL A 158 -16.39 -3.29 18.50
CA VAL A 158 -16.31 -2.85 19.91
C VAL A 158 -16.63 -1.36 20.06
N THR A 159 -16.27 -0.54 19.07
CA THR A 159 -16.49 0.92 19.12
C THR A 159 -17.76 1.36 18.40
N ALA A 160 -18.64 0.43 18.02
CA ALA A 160 -19.88 0.68 17.28
C ALA A 160 -19.66 1.56 16.03
N VAL A 161 -18.58 1.27 15.27
CA VAL A 161 -18.26 1.90 13.99
C VAL A 161 -18.73 1.00 12.86
N ASN A 162 -19.46 1.54 11.89
CA ASN A 162 -19.87 0.79 10.72
C ASN A 162 -18.65 0.36 9.90
N ALA A 163 -18.53 -0.93 9.63
CA ALA A 163 -17.43 -1.48 8.85
C ALA A 163 -17.94 -2.08 7.54
N TYR A 164 -17.31 -1.68 6.44
CA TYR A 164 -17.56 -2.19 5.10
C TYR A 164 -16.29 -2.82 4.55
N SER A 165 -16.46 -3.85 3.75
CA SER A 165 -15.36 -4.50 3.04
C SER A 165 -15.56 -4.32 1.53
N MET A 166 -14.49 -3.93 0.85
CA MET A 166 -14.41 -3.93 -0.61
C MET A 166 -13.25 -4.84 -0.99
N SER A 167 -13.53 -5.86 -1.77
CA SER A 167 -12.53 -6.84 -2.19
C SER A 167 -12.64 -7.11 -3.68
N ASN A 168 -11.53 -6.95 -4.37
CA ASN A 168 -11.36 -7.42 -5.74
C ASN A 168 -9.91 -7.89 -5.92
N SER A 169 -9.65 -8.55 -7.05
CA SER A 169 -8.35 -9.18 -7.32
C SER A 169 -7.18 -8.19 -7.44
N ARG A 170 -7.44 -6.89 -7.65
CA ARG A 170 -6.42 -5.85 -7.78
C ARG A 170 -5.97 -5.33 -6.42
N VAL A 171 -6.90 -4.83 -5.59
CA VAL A 171 -6.55 -4.23 -4.29
C VAL A 171 -6.20 -5.27 -3.24
N SER A 172 -6.64 -6.53 -3.40
CA SER A 172 -6.31 -7.61 -2.46
C SER A 172 -4.94 -8.24 -2.73
N PHE A 173 -4.32 -7.93 -3.87
CA PHE A 173 -3.03 -8.48 -4.25
C PHE A 173 -1.89 -7.54 -3.87
N ASP A 174 -1.16 -7.91 -2.85
CA ASP A 174 0.04 -7.24 -2.35
C ASP A 174 1.31 -8.04 -2.65
N ILE A 175 2.40 -7.35 -2.90
CA ILE A 175 3.70 -7.95 -3.25
C ILE A 175 4.56 -8.07 -2.01
N ASP A 176 4.76 -9.29 -1.49
CA ASP A 176 5.58 -9.57 -0.30
C ASP A 176 6.66 -10.63 -0.53
N THR A 177 6.44 -11.57 -1.44
CA THR A 177 7.26 -12.77 -1.64
C THR A 177 7.68 -12.94 -3.09
N ALA A 178 8.61 -13.86 -3.35
CA ALA A 178 9.02 -14.24 -4.70
C ALA A 178 7.84 -14.77 -5.56
N SER A 179 6.94 -15.54 -4.95
CA SER A 179 5.73 -16.01 -5.64
C SER A 179 4.82 -14.88 -6.08
N ASP A 180 4.75 -13.77 -5.29
CA ASP A 180 3.97 -12.60 -5.69
C ASP A 180 4.60 -11.89 -6.91
N LEU A 181 5.94 -11.92 -7.06
CA LEU A 181 6.61 -11.39 -8.26
C LEU A 181 6.23 -12.17 -9.52
N LEU A 182 6.22 -13.51 -9.44
CA LEU A 182 5.80 -14.36 -10.55
C LEU A 182 4.33 -14.13 -10.90
N GLU A 183 3.48 -13.99 -9.90
CA GLU A 183 2.06 -13.71 -10.10
C GLU A 183 1.84 -12.30 -10.68
N LEU A 184 2.59 -11.28 -10.27
CA LEU A 184 2.57 -9.96 -10.91
C LEU A 184 2.95 -10.06 -12.39
N ARG A 185 4.05 -10.76 -12.73
CA ARG A 185 4.49 -10.97 -14.12
C ARG A 185 3.41 -11.64 -14.94
N ARG A 186 2.66 -12.60 -14.37
CA ARG A 186 1.55 -13.27 -15.04
C ARG A 186 0.35 -12.34 -15.25
N ARG A 187 -0.02 -11.52 -14.26
CA ARG A 187 -1.19 -10.61 -14.31
C ARG A 187 -0.95 -9.37 -15.15
N ASP A 188 0.29 -8.92 -15.21
CA ASP A 188 0.72 -7.73 -15.94
C ASP A 188 1.74 -8.11 -17.05
N SER A 189 1.42 -9.14 -17.83
CA SER A 189 2.27 -9.63 -18.93
C SER A 189 2.59 -8.55 -19.97
N ASP A 190 1.68 -7.58 -20.12
CA ASP A 190 1.81 -6.49 -21.09
C ASP A 190 2.63 -5.30 -20.54
N GLY A 191 3.10 -5.36 -19.28
CA GLY A 191 3.89 -4.32 -18.65
C GLY A 191 3.18 -2.98 -18.53
N LYS A 192 1.88 -2.99 -18.20
CA LYS A 192 1.07 -1.77 -18.02
C LYS A 192 1.51 -0.97 -16.81
N THR A 193 1.91 -1.66 -15.73
CA THR A 193 2.42 -1.03 -14.52
C THR A 193 3.91 -0.75 -14.63
N SER A 194 4.41 0.22 -13.84
CA SER A 194 5.84 0.49 -13.72
C SER A 194 6.60 -0.69 -13.14
N SER A 195 6.03 -1.33 -12.11
CA SER A 195 6.60 -2.51 -11.49
C SER A 195 6.60 -3.73 -12.42
N GLY A 196 5.58 -3.91 -13.26
CA GLY A 196 5.55 -4.95 -14.28
C GLY A 196 6.64 -4.79 -15.33
N ARG A 197 6.88 -3.55 -15.81
CA ARG A 197 7.98 -3.25 -16.75
C ARG A 197 9.35 -3.53 -16.13
N VAL A 198 9.60 -3.03 -14.92
CA VAL A 198 10.84 -3.28 -14.16
C VAL A 198 11.06 -4.79 -13.96
N LEU A 199 9.99 -5.52 -13.66
CA LEU A 199 10.06 -6.96 -13.47
C LEU A 199 10.35 -7.69 -14.78
N GLY A 200 9.82 -7.20 -15.91
CA GLY A 200 10.13 -7.71 -17.25
C GLY A 200 11.62 -7.57 -17.61
N GLU A 201 12.23 -6.42 -17.26
CA GLU A 201 13.67 -6.18 -17.45
C GLU A 201 14.53 -7.12 -16.59
N PHE A 202 14.05 -7.52 -15.43
CA PHE A 202 14.76 -8.43 -14.50
C PHE A 202 14.34 -9.90 -14.67
N GLY A 203 13.45 -10.21 -15.61
CA GLY A 203 12.75 -11.50 -15.73
C GLY A 203 13.67 -12.71 -15.86
N HIS A 204 14.84 -12.56 -16.51
CA HIS A 204 15.85 -13.62 -16.60
C HIS A 204 16.40 -14.10 -15.24
N LEU A 205 16.23 -13.32 -14.18
CA LEU A 205 16.67 -13.68 -12.82
C LEU A 205 15.63 -14.51 -12.07
N LEU A 206 14.36 -14.36 -12.41
CA LEU A 206 13.28 -15.15 -11.82
C LEU A 206 13.20 -16.55 -12.44
N ASP A 207 13.77 -16.71 -13.62
CA ASP A 207 13.87 -17.98 -14.33
C ASP A 207 15.14 -18.78 -13.96
N ASP A 208 15.98 -18.27 -13.03
CA ASP A 208 17.19 -18.94 -12.56
C ASP A 208 16.81 -20.16 -11.68
N PRO A 209 17.12 -21.40 -12.14
CA PRO A 209 16.79 -22.63 -11.41
C PRO A 209 17.47 -22.76 -10.06
N ARG A 210 18.42 -21.85 -9.73
CA ARG A 210 19.09 -21.79 -8.44
C ARG A 210 18.30 -21.02 -7.37
N ILE A 211 17.21 -20.33 -7.76
CA ILE A 211 16.26 -19.79 -6.80
C ILE A 211 15.44 -20.99 -6.28
N PRO A 212 15.63 -21.43 -5.04
CA PRO A 212 14.96 -22.63 -4.55
C PRO A 212 13.46 -22.45 -4.55
N LEU A 213 12.75 -23.46 -5.08
CA LEU A 213 11.26 -23.50 -5.06
C LEU A 213 10.68 -23.36 -3.64
N SER A 214 11.47 -23.68 -2.60
CA SER A 214 11.14 -23.42 -1.19
C SER A 214 11.08 -21.94 -0.81
N ALA A 215 11.59 -21.04 -1.65
CA ALA A 215 11.40 -19.59 -1.50
C ALA A 215 10.06 -19.12 -2.12
N ILE A 216 9.31 -20.04 -2.75
CA ILE A 216 8.08 -19.79 -3.51
C ILE A 216 6.84 -20.28 -2.72
N SER A 217 7.02 -21.02 -1.62
CA SER A 217 5.93 -21.55 -0.77
C SER A 217 5.63 -20.70 0.47
#